data_9c5c84c4a82d1359507f9cde7f826c04
#
_entry.id   9c5c84c4a82d1359507f9cde7f826c04
#
_cell.length_a   1.000
_cell.length_b   1.000
_cell.length_c   1.000
_cell.angle_alpha   90.00
_cell.angle_beta   90.00
_cell.angle_gamma   90.00
#
_symmetry.space_group_name_H-M   'P 1'
#
loop_
_entity.id
_entity.type
_entity.pdbx_description
1 polymer ?
#
loop_
_entity_poly.entity_id
_entity_poly.type
_entity_poly.pdbx_seq_one_letter_code
_entity_poly.pdbx_strand_id
1 'polypeptide(L)'
;NPLRLLLYFYIFKPMIFIWLVKLNLFPATVRVNSMLKMLLPLIGLGFSSWCFAQNPLSVHVLNLENGLPSANVKVTLEAQQNDKWTEISSSTTDDQGRINDLYPKDTTLQKGVYKVTFKTGDWFRQKNQRSFFPEVPVVFVIDGSLDHYHIPLLISQYGYSTYRGS
;
A
#
# COMPACT_ATOMS: atom_id res chain seq x y z
N ASN A 1 20.46 -10.63 -13.54
CA ASN A 1 19.62 -10.25 -12.39
C ASN A 1 18.57 -11.36 -12.20
N PRO A 2 18.72 -12.27 -11.18
CA PRO A 2 17.93 -13.50 -11.07
C PRO A 2 16.43 -13.25 -10.80
N LEU A 3 16.06 -12.09 -10.29
CA LEU A 3 14.65 -11.73 -10.03
C LEU A 3 13.82 -11.49 -11.30
N ARG A 4 14.42 -11.04 -12.39
CA ARG A 4 13.71 -10.89 -13.68
C ARG A 4 13.41 -12.22 -14.34
N LEU A 5 14.24 -13.23 -14.12
CA LEU A 5 14.03 -14.59 -14.66
C LEU A 5 12.89 -15.31 -13.95
N LEU A 6 12.75 -15.10 -12.62
CA LEU A 6 11.66 -15.69 -11.81
C LEU A 6 10.28 -15.13 -12.18
N LEU A 7 10.19 -13.81 -12.46
CA LEU A 7 8.93 -13.19 -12.87
C LEU A 7 8.46 -13.69 -14.25
N TYR A 8 9.40 -13.93 -15.17
CA TYR A 8 9.10 -14.47 -16.50
C TYR A 8 8.56 -15.91 -16.43
N PHE A 9 9.07 -16.73 -15.50
CA PHE A 9 8.59 -18.10 -15.27
C PHE A 9 7.19 -18.15 -14.66
N TYR A 10 6.81 -17.16 -13.85
CA TYR A 10 5.50 -17.15 -13.17
C TYR A 10 4.35 -16.71 -14.08
N ILE A 11 4.61 -15.78 -14.98
CA ILE A 11 3.59 -15.23 -15.90
C ILE A 11 3.34 -16.14 -17.12
N PHE A 12 4.37 -16.86 -17.59
CA PHE A 12 4.27 -17.68 -18.80
C PHE A 12 3.97 -19.17 -18.57
N LYS A 13 3.98 -19.67 -17.33
CA LYS A 13 3.64 -21.07 -17.03
C LYS A 13 2.29 -21.53 -17.57
N PRO A 14 1.20 -20.77 -17.45
CA PRO A 14 -0.09 -21.24 -17.97
C PRO A 14 -0.13 -21.28 -19.52
N MET A 15 0.58 -20.38 -20.20
CA MET A 15 0.62 -20.37 -21.67
C MET A 15 1.42 -21.53 -22.25
N ILE A 16 2.53 -21.91 -21.63
CA ILE A 16 3.38 -23.03 -22.05
C ILE A 16 2.63 -24.36 -21.89
N PHE A 17 1.84 -24.50 -20.79
CA PHE A 17 1.06 -25.69 -20.56
C PHE A 17 -0.07 -25.87 -21.61
N ILE A 18 -0.74 -24.78 -21.99
CA ILE A 18 -1.77 -24.79 -23.03
C ILE A 18 -1.17 -25.10 -24.40
N TRP A 19 0.04 -24.64 -24.68
CA TRP A 19 0.73 -24.88 -25.96
C TRP A 19 1.23 -26.32 -26.05
N LEU A 20 1.74 -26.91 -24.96
CA LEU A 20 2.16 -28.33 -24.88
C LEU A 20 0.99 -29.30 -25.04
N VAL A 21 -0.19 -28.96 -24.58
CA VAL A 21 -1.42 -29.75 -24.77
C VAL A 21 -1.87 -29.73 -26.23
N LYS A 22 -1.64 -28.63 -26.97
CA LYS A 22 -1.96 -28.51 -28.42
C LYS A 22 -0.98 -29.28 -29.30
N LEU A 23 0.24 -29.56 -28.86
CA LEU A 23 1.26 -30.24 -29.66
C LEU A 23 1.23 -31.77 -29.63
N ASN A 24 0.22 -32.39 -28.97
CA ASN A 24 0.08 -33.86 -28.90
C ASN A 24 1.36 -34.61 -28.47
N LEU A 25 2.22 -34.01 -27.67
CA LEU A 25 3.48 -34.58 -27.19
C LEU A 25 3.34 -35.59 -26.06
N PHE A 26 2.09 -35.91 -25.64
CA PHE A 26 1.86 -37.00 -24.69
C PHE A 26 1.69 -38.32 -25.40
N PRO A 27 2.39 -39.39 -24.96
CA PRO A 27 2.25 -40.71 -25.53
C PRO A 27 0.79 -41.22 -25.40
N ALA A 28 0.35 -41.94 -26.44
CA ALA A 28 -1.05 -42.36 -26.67
C ALA A 28 -1.68 -43.27 -25.61
N THR A 29 -1.03 -43.52 -24.48
CA THR A 29 -1.46 -44.43 -23.40
C THR A 29 -2.30 -43.79 -22.31
N VAL A 30 -2.39 -42.43 -22.26
CA VAL A 30 -3.28 -41.75 -21.28
C VAL A 30 -4.60 -41.42 -21.97
N ARG A 31 -5.53 -42.39 -22.01
CA ARG A 31 -6.94 -42.08 -22.31
C ARG A 31 -7.54 -41.32 -21.13
N VAL A 32 -7.44 -40.00 -21.18
CA VAL A 32 -8.17 -39.14 -20.24
C VAL A 32 -9.66 -39.27 -20.58
N ASN A 33 -10.45 -39.84 -19.65
CA ASN A 33 -11.89 -39.98 -19.80
C ASN A 33 -12.52 -38.65 -20.23
N SER A 34 -13.51 -38.71 -21.13
CA SER A 34 -14.21 -37.52 -21.64
C SER A 34 -14.76 -36.60 -20.56
N MET A 35 -15.14 -37.16 -19.41
CA MET A 35 -15.55 -36.38 -18.21
C MET A 35 -14.40 -35.55 -17.60
N LEU A 36 -13.18 -36.05 -17.60
CA LEU A 36 -12.03 -35.34 -17.06
C LEU A 36 -11.62 -34.17 -17.98
N LYS A 37 -11.89 -34.26 -19.27
CA LYS A 37 -11.66 -33.15 -20.23
C LYS A 37 -12.65 -31.99 -20.06
N MET A 38 -13.85 -32.27 -19.54
CA MET A 38 -14.86 -31.23 -19.22
C MET A 38 -14.59 -30.58 -17.84
N LEU A 39 -13.96 -31.29 -16.91
CA LEU A 39 -13.65 -30.76 -15.58
C LEU A 39 -12.41 -29.82 -15.54
N LEU A 40 -11.45 -30.00 -16.47
CA LEU A 40 -10.26 -29.12 -16.52
C LEU A 40 -10.57 -27.63 -16.77
N PRO A 41 -11.49 -27.24 -17.66
CA PRO A 41 -11.83 -25.82 -17.82
C PRO A 41 -12.66 -25.24 -16.66
N LEU A 42 -13.36 -26.09 -15.89
CA LEU A 42 -14.13 -25.62 -14.72
C LEU A 42 -13.24 -25.27 -13.53
N ILE A 43 -12.08 -25.93 -13.37
CA ILE A 43 -11.10 -25.64 -12.31
C ILE A 43 -10.37 -24.31 -12.58
N GLY A 44 -10.21 -23.92 -13.84
CA GLY A 44 -9.59 -22.66 -14.26
C GLY A 44 -10.42 -21.40 -13.96
N LEU A 45 -11.74 -21.53 -13.81
CA LEU A 45 -12.65 -20.40 -13.53
C LEU A 45 -12.78 -20.04 -12.04
N GLY A 46 -12.24 -20.86 -11.14
CA GLY A 46 -12.36 -20.68 -9.69
C GLY A 46 -11.32 -19.75 -9.04
N PHE A 47 -10.28 -19.33 -9.74
CA PHE A 47 -9.31 -18.33 -9.27
C PHE A 47 -9.77 -16.92 -9.65
N SER A 48 -10.89 -16.49 -9.10
CA SER A 48 -11.15 -15.06 -8.99
C SER A 48 -10.07 -14.47 -8.08
N SER A 49 -9.16 -13.70 -8.68
CA SER A 49 -8.21 -12.86 -7.94
C SER A 49 -9.05 -11.93 -7.08
N TRP A 50 -9.05 -12.13 -5.78
CA TRP A 50 -9.60 -11.15 -4.85
C TRP A 50 -8.71 -9.92 -4.95
N CYS A 51 -9.13 -8.98 -5.78
CA CYS A 51 -8.52 -7.67 -5.85
C CYS A 51 -8.94 -6.92 -4.57
N PHE A 52 -8.09 -6.97 -3.54
CA PHE A 52 -8.26 -6.05 -2.41
C PHE A 52 -7.96 -4.66 -2.91
N ALA A 53 -8.96 -3.79 -2.89
CA ALA A 53 -8.74 -2.38 -3.17
C ALA A 53 -7.73 -1.83 -2.17
N GLN A 54 -6.65 -1.23 -2.67
CA GLN A 54 -5.67 -0.56 -1.83
C GLN A 54 -6.35 0.61 -1.11
N ASN A 55 -6.03 0.84 0.18
CA ASN A 55 -6.53 2.01 0.89
C ASN A 55 -6.08 3.28 0.15
N PRO A 56 -6.96 4.27 -0.02
CA PRO A 56 -6.67 5.44 -0.82
C PRO A 56 -5.65 6.40 -0.21
N LEU A 57 -5.22 6.22 1.05
CA LEU A 57 -4.24 7.08 1.70
C LEU A 57 -3.24 6.29 2.53
N SER A 58 -1.97 6.51 2.28
CA SER A 58 -0.87 5.99 3.07
C SER A 58 0.14 7.07 3.45
N VAL A 59 0.89 6.80 4.51
CA VAL A 59 2.00 7.65 4.96
C VAL A 59 3.26 6.82 5.20
N HIS A 60 4.42 7.47 5.20
CA HIS A 60 5.69 6.85 5.53
C HIS A 60 6.58 7.86 6.24
N VAL A 61 7.15 7.49 7.36
CA VAL A 61 8.03 8.35 8.16
C VAL A 61 9.45 7.76 8.21
N LEU A 62 10.45 8.57 7.85
CA LEU A 62 11.86 8.21 7.87
C LEU A 62 12.65 9.22 8.69
N ASN A 63 13.50 8.72 9.60
CA ASN A 63 14.41 9.53 10.39
C ASN A 63 15.67 9.86 9.59
N LEU A 64 15.92 11.15 9.35
CA LEU A 64 17.09 11.65 8.61
C LEU A 64 18.40 11.49 9.38
N GLU A 65 18.34 11.34 10.71
CA GLU A 65 19.54 11.18 11.54
C GLU A 65 20.29 9.88 11.24
N ASN A 66 19.55 8.82 10.95
CA ASN A 66 20.12 7.48 10.74
C ASN A 66 19.67 6.80 9.45
N GLY A 67 18.76 7.42 8.68
CA GLY A 67 18.21 6.87 7.43
C GLY A 67 17.24 5.70 7.62
N LEU A 68 16.76 5.46 8.85
CA LEU A 68 15.88 4.31 9.15
C LEU A 68 14.40 4.73 9.23
N PRO A 69 13.48 3.79 8.96
CA PRO A 69 12.07 3.98 9.19
C PRO A 69 11.76 4.36 10.65
N SER A 70 10.78 5.23 10.84
CA SER A 70 10.34 5.68 12.17
C SER A 70 9.08 4.92 12.59
N ALA A 71 9.25 3.81 13.31
CA ALA A 71 8.15 3.07 13.91
C ALA A 71 7.53 3.81 15.10
N ASN A 72 6.23 3.55 15.35
CA ASN A 72 5.48 4.07 16.50
C ASN A 72 5.28 5.60 16.50
N VAL A 73 5.26 6.23 15.33
CA VAL A 73 4.82 7.63 15.18
C VAL A 73 3.30 7.66 15.11
N LYS A 74 2.65 8.33 16.04
CA LYS A 74 1.19 8.54 15.98
C LYS A 74 0.86 9.56 14.89
N VAL A 75 -0.15 9.25 14.08
CA VAL A 75 -0.60 10.07 12.96
C VAL A 75 -2.12 10.20 13.03
N THR A 76 -2.63 11.41 12.83
CA THR A 76 -4.06 11.69 12.72
C THR A 76 -4.40 12.21 11.34
N LEU A 77 -5.58 11.85 10.83
CA LEU A 77 -6.14 12.37 9.59
C LEU A 77 -7.38 13.19 9.91
N GLU A 78 -7.41 14.41 9.42
CA GLU A 78 -8.54 15.32 9.57
C GLU A 78 -9.04 15.75 8.18
N ALA A 79 -10.36 15.87 8.03
CA ALA A 79 -11.01 16.46 6.86
C ALA A 79 -11.48 17.88 7.19
N GLN A 80 -11.35 18.82 6.24
CA GLN A 80 -11.91 20.15 6.38
C GLN A 80 -13.38 20.15 5.97
N GLN A 81 -14.25 20.57 6.89
CA GLN A 81 -15.68 20.72 6.66
C GLN A 81 -16.14 22.06 7.22
N ASN A 82 -16.72 22.93 6.37
CA ASN A 82 -17.19 24.26 6.79
C ASN A 82 -16.13 25.04 7.59
N ASP A 83 -14.91 25.09 7.06
CA ASP A 83 -13.73 25.74 7.67
C ASP A 83 -13.30 25.16 9.03
N LYS A 84 -13.79 24.02 9.40
CA LYS A 84 -13.40 23.30 10.61
C LYS A 84 -12.70 21.98 10.28
N TRP A 85 -11.70 21.66 11.07
CA TRP A 85 -11.02 20.37 11.02
C TRP A 85 -11.75 19.33 11.86
N THR A 86 -12.06 18.20 11.27
CA THR A 86 -12.68 17.07 11.95
C THR A 86 -11.79 15.86 11.78
N GLU A 87 -11.34 15.28 12.90
CA GLU A 87 -10.58 14.02 12.87
C GLU A 87 -11.49 12.90 12.38
N ILE A 88 -11.04 12.20 11.34
CA ILE A 88 -11.76 11.10 10.71
C ILE A 88 -11.05 9.76 10.89
N SER A 89 -9.75 9.77 11.21
CA SER A 89 -8.97 8.57 11.47
C SER A 89 -7.72 8.89 12.26
N SER A 90 -7.19 7.91 12.99
CA SER A 90 -5.85 7.95 13.53
C SER A 90 -5.23 6.55 13.58
N SER A 91 -3.90 6.49 13.43
CA SER A 91 -3.14 5.24 13.46
C SER A 91 -1.70 5.51 13.93
N THR A 92 -0.90 4.46 13.96
CA THR A 92 0.51 4.52 14.37
C THR A 92 1.35 3.79 13.34
N THR A 93 2.52 4.34 12.97
CA THR A 93 3.41 3.72 11.99
C THR A 93 3.93 2.36 12.48
N ASP A 94 3.99 1.41 11.55
CA ASP A 94 4.55 0.07 11.75
C ASP A 94 6.10 0.08 11.82
N ASP A 95 6.72 -1.10 11.90
CA ASP A 95 8.18 -1.25 11.96
C ASP A 95 8.89 -0.76 10.69
N GLN A 96 8.16 -0.61 9.58
CA GLN A 96 8.67 -0.01 8.34
C GLN A 96 8.38 1.49 8.26
N GLY A 97 7.92 2.11 9.36
CA GLY A 97 7.56 3.52 9.41
C GLY A 97 6.31 3.87 8.61
N ARG A 98 5.44 2.89 8.28
CA ARG A 98 4.30 3.07 7.38
C ARG A 98 2.95 2.94 8.08
N ILE A 99 1.98 3.64 7.54
CA ILE A 99 0.55 3.36 7.70
C ILE A 99 0.00 3.22 6.29
N ASN A 100 -0.44 2.02 5.93
CA ASN A 100 -0.92 1.72 4.58
C ASN A 100 -2.43 1.92 4.43
N ASP A 101 -3.15 2.14 5.53
CA ASP A 101 -4.61 2.21 5.59
C ASP A 101 -5.09 3.34 6.52
N LEU A 102 -4.61 4.56 6.24
CA LEU A 102 -4.93 5.73 7.06
C LEU A 102 -6.32 6.31 6.77
N TYR A 103 -6.87 6.15 5.55
CA TYR A 103 -8.23 6.58 5.26
C TYR A 103 -9.24 5.61 5.88
N PRO A 104 -10.39 6.09 6.42
CA PRO A 104 -11.38 5.23 7.05
C PRO A 104 -11.84 4.09 6.15
N LYS A 105 -11.86 2.86 6.67
CA LYS A 105 -12.34 1.68 5.94
C LYS A 105 -13.83 1.82 5.66
N ASP A 106 -14.29 1.19 4.59
CA ASP A 106 -15.69 1.15 4.19
C ASP A 106 -16.30 2.52 3.84
N THR A 107 -15.46 3.52 3.60
CA THR A 107 -15.88 4.83 3.13
C THR A 107 -15.31 5.14 1.76
N THR A 108 -16.11 5.77 0.90
CA THR A 108 -15.67 6.25 -0.40
C THR A 108 -14.77 7.46 -0.22
N LEU A 109 -13.63 7.49 -0.93
CA LEU A 109 -12.72 8.65 -0.93
C LEU A 109 -13.47 9.90 -1.41
N GLN A 110 -13.54 10.89 -0.55
CA GLN A 110 -14.18 12.17 -0.86
C GLN A 110 -13.15 13.20 -1.32
N LYS A 111 -13.50 13.99 -2.34
CA LYS A 111 -12.71 15.16 -2.73
C LYS A 111 -12.78 16.22 -1.65
N GLY A 112 -11.65 16.88 -1.38
CA GLY A 112 -11.62 17.90 -0.35
C GLY A 112 -10.21 18.25 0.12
N VAL A 113 -10.15 19.09 1.13
CA VAL A 113 -8.90 19.46 1.82
C VAL A 113 -8.76 18.59 3.06
N TYR A 114 -7.59 18.00 3.20
CA TYR A 114 -7.25 17.09 4.30
C TYR A 114 -5.98 17.55 4.99
N LYS A 115 -5.82 17.14 6.25
CA LYS A 115 -4.63 17.39 7.04
C LYS A 115 -4.21 16.07 7.72
N VAL A 116 -2.98 15.67 7.46
CA VAL A 116 -2.31 14.61 8.21
C VAL A 116 -1.39 15.27 9.23
N THR A 117 -1.55 14.94 10.51
CA THR A 117 -0.69 15.48 11.57
C THR A 117 0.13 14.34 12.18
N PHE A 118 1.45 14.45 12.08
CA PHE A 118 2.42 13.52 12.64
C PHE A 118 2.88 14.03 14.02
N LYS A 119 2.71 13.25 15.09
CA LYS A 119 3.08 13.58 16.47
C LYS A 119 4.58 13.34 16.71
N THR A 120 5.41 14.04 15.95
CA THR A 120 6.86 13.85 15.92
C THR A 120 7.54 14.23 17.23
N GLY A 121 7.09 15.28 17.91
CA GLY A 121 7.65 15.70 19.19
C GLY A 121 7.47 14.64 20.27
N ASP A 122 6.31 13.98 20.31
CA ASP A 122 6.07 12.87 21.24
C ASP A 122 7.00 11.68 20.94
N TRP A 123 7.18 11.36 19.65
CA TRP A 123 8.07 10.31 19.22
C TRP A 123 9.55 10.55 19.59
N PHE A 124 10.06 11.77 19.39
CA PHE A 124 11.40 12.15 19.81
C PHE A 124 11.56 12.12 21.33
N ARG A 125 10.55 12.59 22.07
CA ARG A 125 10.54 12.59 23.54
C ARG A 125 10.63 11.18 24.12
N GLN A 126 9.94 10.21 23.54
CA GLN A 126 10.03 8.80 23.92
C GLN A 126 11.44 8.22 23.75
N LYS A 127 12.26 8.84 22.89
CA LYS A 127 13.67 8.48 22.64
C LYS A 127 14.66 9.35 23.45
N ASN A 128 14.15 10.14 24.41
CA ASN A 128 14.95 11.11 25.18
C ASN A 128 15.63 12.17 24.29
N GLN A 129 15.05 12.49 23.16
CA GLN A 129 15.54 13.48 22.21
C GLN A 129 14.63 14.72 22.24
N ARG A 130 15.22 15.90 22.03
CA ARG A 130 14.47 17.14 21.85
C ARG A 130 14.03 17.25 20.38
N SER A 131 12.88 17.87 20.19
CA SER A 131 12.42 18.27 18.87
C SER A 131 11.99 19.73 18.90
N PHE A 132 12.32 20.48 17.86
CA PHE A 132 11.84 21.85 17.69
C PHE A 132 10.35 21.89 17.32
N PHE A 133 9.90 20.88 16.55
CA PHE A 133 8.52 20.77 16.13
C PHE A 133 7.77 19.79 17.04
N PRO A 134 6.74 20.24 17.78
CA PRO A 134 5.94 19.36 18.62
C PRO A 134 5.13 18.37 17.79
N GLU A 135 4.74 18.77 16.59
CA GLU A 135 4.04 17.98 15.57
C GLU A 135 4.29 18.56 14.19
N VAL A 136 4.02 17.78 13.16
CA VAL A 136 4.13 18.20 11.75
C VAL A 136 2.78 18.04 11.08
N PRO A 137 2.00 19.11 10.88
CA PRO A 137 0.79 19.07 10.08
C PRO A 137 1.13 19.23 8.58
N VAL A 138 0.56 18.37 7.75
CA VAL A 138 0.66 18.44 6.29
C VAL A 138 -0.75 18.59 5.73
N VAL A 139 -1.04 19.74 5.14
CA VAL A 139 -2.32 20.01 4.47
C VAL A 139 -2.18 19.71 2.99
N PHE A 140 -3.13 18.98 2.43
CA PHE A 140 -3.12 18.59 1.02
C PHE A 140 -4.55 18.47 0.46
N VAL A 141 -4.64 18.39 -0.87
CA VAL A 141 -5.92 18.27 -1.58
C VAL A 141 -6.07 16.88 -2.16
N ILE A 142 -7.21 16.25 -1.91
CA ILE A 142 -7.70 15.09 -2.65
C ILE A 142 -8.65 15.61 -3.73
N ASP A 143 -8.20 15.58 -4.99
CA ASP A 143 -8.95 16.07 -6.15
C ASP A 143 -9.64 14.96 -6.95
N GLY A 144 -9.36 13.70 -6.57
CA GLY A 144 -9.89 12.50 -7.23
C GLY A 144 -9.19 12.17 -8.55
N SER A 145 -8.03 12.76 -8.81
CA SER A 145 -7.19 12.43 -9.98
C SER A 145 -6.41 11.12 -9.80
N LEU A 146 -6.29 10.63 -8.56
CA LEU A 146 -5.57 9.41 -8.19
C LEU A 146 -6.47 8.50 -7.34
N ASP A 147 -6.27 7.20 -7.50
CA ASP A 147 -6.91 6.18 -6.66
C ASP A 147 -6.20 6.02 -5.30
N HIS A 148 -4.92 6.46 -5.23
CA HIS A 148 -4.11 6.40 -4.03
C HIS A 148 -3.24 7.65 -3.87
N TYR A 149 -3.22 8.18 -2.65
CA TYR A 149 -2.39 9.30 -2.23
C TYR A 149 -1.37 8.81 -1.20
N HIS A 150 -0.10 9.21 -1.37
CA HIS A 150 0.97 8.84 -0.46
C HIS A 150 1.66 10.10 0.07
N ILE A 151 1.79 10.21 1.40
CA ILE A 151 2.40 11.36 2.07
C ILE A 151 3.65 10.90 2.84
N PRO A 152 4.83 10.93 2.21
CA PRO A 152 6.09 10.68 2.90
C PRO A 152 6.48 11.86 3.78
N LEU A 153 7.09 11.56 4.94
CA LEU A 153 7.66 12.56 5.84
C LEU A 153 9.08 12.16 6.23
N LEU A 154 10.03 13.02 5.94
CA LEU A 154 11.42 12.93 6.38
C LEU A 154 11.58 13.82 7.60
N ILE A 155 12.02 13.28 8.74
CA ILE A 155 12.10 14.02 10.00
C ILE A 155 13.52 14.04 10.57
N SER A 156 13.84 15.18 11.19
CA SER A 156 14.94 15.31 12.13
C SER A 156 14.45 16.09 13.36
N GLN A 157 15.29 16.26 14.35
CA GLN A 157 14.95 17.03 15.57
C GLN A 157 14.60 18.49 15.26
N TYR A 158 15.16 19.08 14.21
CA TYR A 158 15.10 20.50 13.90
C TYR A 158 14.60 20.84 12.50
N GLY A 159 14.13 19.84 11.76
CA GLY A 159 13.62 20.05 10.40
C GLY A 159 12.84 18.84 9.89
N TYR A 160 12.07 19.08 8.84
CA TYR A 160 11.36 18.03 8.12
C TYR A 160 11.18 18.38 6.65
N SER A 161 10.89 17.37 5.85
CA SER A 161 10.51 17.54 4.45
C SER A 161 9.37 16.57 4.13
N THR A 162 8.47 17.02 3.28
CA THR A 162 7.37 16.20 2.78
C THR A 162 7.14 16.45 1.31
N TYR A 163 6.55 15.49 0.61
CA TYR A 163 6.24 15.61 -0.82
C TYR A 163 5.06 14.69 -1.15
N ARG A 164 4.50 14.85 -2.35
CA ARG A 164 3.55 13.86 -2.88
C ARG A 164 4.32 12.65 -3.38
N GLY A 165 4.22 11.54 -2.68
CA GLY A 165 4.76 10.26 -3.13
C GLY A 165 3.96 9.65 -4.28
N SER A 166 4.49 8.64 -4.91
CA SER A 166 3.89 7.84 -5.99
C SER A 166 3.47 6.48 -5.49
#